data_59053edf273a92113adf0400022c3d56
#
_entry.id   59053edf273a92113adf0400022c3d56
#
_cell.length_a   1.000
_cell.length_b   1.000
_cell.length_c   1.000
_cell.angle_alpha   90.00
_cell.angle_beta   90.00
_cell.angle_gamma   90.00
#
_symmetry.space_group_name_H-M   'P 1'
#
loop_
_entity.id
_entity.type
_entity.pdbx_description
1 polymer ?
#
loop_
_entity_poly.entity_id
_entity_poly.type
_entity_poly.pdbx_seq_one_letter_code
_entity_poly.pdbx_strand_id
1 'polypeptide(L)'
;KAVKEGRRIFDNLKKTITFFLPTSLAQGLIVVWALLMNHPLPLTPVQILWVNMVTTITLSYALGFEKASADTMKRPPRDVNEGILTKYSIFRIVYVSVLIMVPGYLMALQFEGQALQQTFLLQSIVLAQAAYMINCRKLVDPSLSTGFFQNKVLFASLGILFLLQALVVYWPVAQQLIGTTSLNGLQLAMIFVHVMSLFFLVEGEKYITKRFMTKESQKTSECPR
;
A
#
# COMPACT_ATOMS: atom_id res chain seq x y z
N LYS A 1 14.36 25.93 11.66
CA LYS A 1 13.33 24.96 12.09
C LYS A 1 12.18 24.86 11.07
N ALA A 2 11.55 25.97 10.64
CA ALA A 2 10.40 25.99 9.72
C ALA A 2 10.66 25.26 8.39
N VAL A 3 11.79 25.51 7.72
CA VAL A 3 12.15 24.87 6.45
C VAL A 3 12.27 23.34 6.59
N LYS A 4 12.88 22.86 7.69
CA LYS A 4 13.02 21.43 7.95
C LYS A 4 11.64 20.78 8.12
N GLU A 5 10.76 21.43 8.85
CA GLU A 5 9.41 20.92 9.09
C GLU A 5 8.56 20.94 7.82
N GLY A 6 8.63 22.02 7.04
CA GLY A 6 7.96 22.09 5.73
C GLY A 6 8.41 20.97 4.77
N ARG A 7 9.72 20.68 4.70
CA ARG A 7 10.25 19.56 3.91
C ARG A 7 9.73 18.21 4.42
N ARG A 8 9.68 18.00 5.74
CA ARG A 8 9.13 16.79 6.35
C ARG A 8 7.67 16.57 5.97
N ILE A 9 6.85 17.62 6.12
CA ILE A 9 5.41 17.56 5.80
C ILE A 9 5.24 17.20 4.31
N PHE A 10 5.99 17.85 3.43
CA PHE A 10 5.93 17.56 2.00
C PHE A 10 6.35 16.13 1.66
N ASP A 11 7.45 15.63 2.22
CA ASP A 11 7.92 14.25 2.03
C ASP A 11 6.87 13.24 2.51
N ASN A 12 6.24 13.49 3.66
CA ASN A 12 5.20 12.62 4.20
C ASN A 12 3.92 12.67 3.35
N LEU A 13 3.54 13.86 2.85
CA LEU A 13 2.41 14.02 1.91
C LEU A 13 2.66 13.22 0.63
N LYS A 14 3.85 13.30 0.04
CA LYS A 14 4.25 12.54 -1.15
C LYS A 14 4.14 11.03 -0.91
N LYS A 15 4.60 10.54 0.25
CA LYS A 15 4.48 9.12 0.64
C LYS A 15 3.01 8.70 0.78
N THR A 16 2.20 9.52 1.44
CA THR A 16 0.77 9.25 1.63
C THR A 16 0.02 9.20 0.29
N ILE A 17 0.28 10.13 -0.61
CA ILE A 17 -0.32 10.13 -1.96
C ILE A 17 0.13 8.89 -2.74
N THR A 18 1.43 8.55 -2.71
CA THR A 18 1.97 7.35 -3.38
C THR A 18 1.38 6.07 -2.82
N PHE A 19 1.01 6.03 -1.54
CA PHE A 19 0.29 4.93 -0.92
C PHE A 19 -1.19 4.90 -1.34
N PHE A 20 -1.88 6.04 -1.27
CA PHE A 20 -3.33 6.09 -1.39
C PHE A 20 -3.82 5.84 -2.82
N LEU A 21 -3.12 6.39 -3.81
CA LEU A 21 -3.56 6.29 -5.21
C LEU A 21 -3.58 4.85 -5.74
N PRO A 22 -2.53 4.01 -5.56
CA PRO A 22 -2.58 2.62 -6.01
C PRO A 22 -3.65 1.80 -5.30
N THR A 23 -3.83 2.02 -4.00
CA THR A 23 -4.78 1.25 -3.20
C THR A 23 -6.23 1.55 -3.58
N SER A 24 -6.56 2.83 -3.81
CA SER A 24 -7.88 3.25 -4.29
C SER A 24 -8.12 2.81 -5.73
N LEU A 25 -7.10 2.91 -6.59
CA LEU A 25 -7.19 2.45 -7.97
C LEU A 25 -7.42 0.93 -8.06
N ALA A 26 -6.74 0.14 -7.22
CA ALA A 26 -6.95 -1.32 -7.17
C ALA A 26 -8.39 -1.68 -6.83
N GLN A 27 -8.99 -1.00 -5.84
CA GLN A 27 -10.40 -1.23 -5.47
C GLN A 27 -11.36 -0.85 -6.60
N GLY A 28 -11.14 0.27 -7.27
CA GLY A 28 -11.93 0.67 -8.42
C GLY A 28 -11.81 -0.31 -9.59
N LEU A 29 -10.58 -0.72 -9.92
CA LEU A 29 -10.32 -1.68 -11.01
C LEU A 29 -10.96 -3.04 -10.77
N ILE A 30 -10.97 -3.54 -9.53
CA ILE A 30 -11.62 -4.81 -9.17
C ILE A 30 -13.11 -4.78 -9.44
N VAL A 31 -13.79 -3.69 -9.09
CA VAL A 31 -15.23 -3.52 -9.33
C VAL A 31 -15.52 -3.41 -10.82
N VAL A 32 -14.77 -2.56 -11.53
CA VAL A 32 -14.91 -2.40 -12.99
C VAL A 32 -14.67 -3.73 -13.71
N TRP A 33 -13.63 -4.46 -13.35
CA TRP A 33 -13.32 -5.76 -13.93
C TRP A 33 -14.44 -6.78 -13.73
N ALA A 34 -14.97 -6.89 -12.52
CA ALA A 34 -16.08 -7.80 -12.23
C ALA A 34 -17.33 -7.47 -13.04
N LEU A 35 -17.67 -6.18 -13.18
CA LEU A 35 -18.79 -5.72 -14.01
C LEU A 35 -18.58 -6.05 -15.50
N LEU A 36 -17.38 -5.83 -16.03
CA LEU A 36 -17.05 -6.16 -17.42
C LEU A 36 -17.13 -7.68 -17.71
N MET A 37 -16.75 -8.51 -16.73
CA MET A 37 -16.81 -9.97 -16.84
C MET A 37 -18.18 -10.55 -16.45
N ASN A 38 -19.16 -9.69 -16.15
CA ASN A 38 -20.47 -10.11 -15.67
C ASN A 38 -20.43 -11.04 -14.45
N HIS A 39 -19.44 -10.81 -13.57
CA HIS A 39 -19.31 -11.52 -12.30
C HIS A 39 -20.07 -10.78 -11.18
N PRO A 40 -20.47 -11.48 -10.11
CA PRO A 40 -21.02 -10.84 -8.91
C PRO A 40 -20.06 -9.80 -8.34
N LEU A 41 -20.61 -8.79 -7.66
CA LEU A 41 -19.77 -7.75 -7.03
C LEU A 41 -18.74 -8.38 -6.08
N PRO A 42 -17.46 -8.13 -6.30
CA PRO A 42 -16.37 -8.75 -5.54
C PRO A 42 -16.25 -8.19 -4.12
N LEU A 43 -16.78 -7.01 -3.88
CA LEU A 43 -16.91 -6.36 -2.58
C LEU A 43 -18.25 -5.64 -2.51
N THR A 44 -18.91 -5.69 -1.34
CA THR A 44 -20.09 -4.89 -1.09
C THR A 44 -19.71 -3.42 -0.85
N PRO A 45 -20.63 -2.46 -1.05
CA PRO A 45 -20.38 -1.05 -0.73
C PRO A 45 -19.93 -0.83 0.72
N VAL A 46 -20.49 -1.60 1.67
CA VAL A 46 -20.13 -1.55 3.09
C VAL A 46 -18.68 -2.02 3.30
N GLN A 47 -18.28 -3.08 2.60
CA GLN A 47 -16.91 -3.58 2.65
C GLN A 47 -15.90 -2.58 2.06
N ILE A 48 -16.23 -1.94 0.95
CA ILE A 48 -15.38 -0.87 0.37
C ILE A 48 -15.25 0.29 1.34
N LEU A 49 -16.35 0.73 1.95
CA LEU A 49 -16.35 1.79 2.96
C LEU A 49 -15.48 1.39 4.16
N TRP A 50 -15.61 0.16 4.66
CA TRP A 50 -14.81 -0.38 5.74
C TRP A 50 -13.32 -0.34 5.43
N VAL A 51 -12.91 -0.87 4.27
CA VAL A 51 -11.50 -0.86 3.84
C VAL A 51 -10.96 0.56 3.81
N ASN A 52 -11.65 1.49 3.16
CA ASN A 52 -11.19 2.88 3.05
C ASN A 52 -11.11 3.57 4.42
N MET A 53 -12.10 3.38 5.28
CA MET A 53 -12.11 3.97 6.62
C MET A 53 -10.94 3.45 7.46
N VAL A 54 -10.79 2.12 7.56
CA VAL A 54 -9.76 1.50 8.40
C VAL A 54 -8.36 1.81 7.90
N THR A 55 -8.11 1.67 6.60
CA THR A 55 -6.78 1.92 6.04
C THR A 55 -6.40 3.39 6.05
N THR A 56 -7.36 4.30 5.84
CA THR A 56 -7.09 5.74 5.94
C THR A 56 -6.74 6.14 7.37
N ILE A 57 -7.52 5.71 8.35
CA ILE A 57 -7.28 6.08 9.75
C ILE A 57 -5.97 5.46 10.27
N THR A 58 -5.70 4.19 9.94
CA THR A 58 -4.52 3.51 10.51
C THR A 58 -3.25 3.75 9.70
N LEU A 59 -3.28 3.48 8.40
CA LEU A 59 -2.07 3.44 7.57
C LEU A 59 -1.63 4.83 7.09
N SER A 60 -2.56 5.69 6.66
CA SER A 60 -2.21 7.05 6.24
C SER A 60 -1.72 7.89 7.42
N TYR A 61 -2.32 7.69 8.59
CA TYR A 61 -1.87 8.34 9.81
C TYR A 61 -0.43 7.97 10.16
N ALA A 62 -0.08 6.68 10.06
CA ALA A 62 1.29 6.21 10.31
C ALA A 62 2.32 6.88 9.38
N LEU A 63 2.00 7.10 8.10
CA LEU A 63 2.88 7.79 7.14
C LEU A 63 2.97 9.30 7.42
N GLY A 64 1.89 9.93 7.84
CA GLY A 64 1.85 11.36 8.19
C GLY A 64 2.79 11.72 9.35
N PHE A 65 2.96 10.81 10.31
CA PHE A 65 3.83 10.99 11.48
C PHE A 65 5.25 10.44 11.30
N GLU A 66 5.66 10.05 10.11
CA GLU A 66 7.02 9.60 9.84
C GLU A 66 8.04 10.73 10.11
N LYS A 67 9.17 10.36 10.72
CA LYS A 67 10.23 11.31 11.04
C LYS A 67 10.94 11.76 9.76
N ALA A 68 11.45 13.01 9.77
CA ALA A 68 12.30 13.51 8.69
C ALA A 68 13.52 12.61 8.47
N SER A 69 13.85 12.33 7.20
CA SER A 69 15.08 11.64 6.86
C SER A 69 16.30 12.47 7.29
N ALA A 70 17.40 11.82 7.65
CA ALA A 70 18.67 12.50 8.00
C ALA A 70 19.19 13.42 6.87
N ASP A 71 18.88 13.08 5.62
CA ASP A 71 19.31 13.82 4.43
C ASP A 71 18.35 14.92 3.97
N THR A 72 17.23 15.12 4.68
CA THR A 72 16.22 16.12 4.30
C THR A 72 16.79 17.53 4.13
N MET A 73 17.79 17.92 4.95
CA MET A 73 18.41 19.24 4.87
C MET A 73 19.60 19.32 3.90
N LYS A 74 20.14 18.20 3.46
CA LYS A 74 21.26 18.14 2.50
C LYS A 74 20.81 18.30 1.04
N ARG A 75 19.52 18.08 0.77
CA ARG A 75 18.95 18.20 -0.57
C ARG A 75 18.86 19.66 -0.99
N PRO A 76 19.10 19.99 -2.29
CA PRO A 76 18.89 21.34 -2.80
C PRO A 76 17.42 21.77 -2.63
N PRO A 77 17.12 23.07 -2.74
CA PRO A 77 15.72 23.55 -2.82
C PRO A 77 15.01 22.86 -3.98
N ARG A 78 13.72 22.55 -3.76
CA ARG A 78 12.88 21.95 -4.78
C ARG A 78 12.58 22.96 -5.89
N ASP A 79 12.51 22.49 -7.13
CA ASP A 79 11.96 23.29 -8.23
C ASP A 79 10.46 23.54 -7.98
N VAL A 80 10.03 24.78 -8.14
CA VAL A 80 8.64 25.21 -7.95
C VAL A 80 7.70 24.51 -8.93
N ASN A 81 8.19 24.18 -10.13
CA ASN A 81 7.44 23.54 -11.20
C ASN A 81 7.42 22.00 -11.11
N GLU A 82 8.16 21.41 -10.16
CA GLU A 82 8.15 19.96 -9.99
C GLU A 82 6.81 19.47 -9.42
N GLY A 83 6.05 18.69 -10.21
CA GLY A 83 4.81 18.05 -9.78
C GLY A 83 5.04 17.05 -8.63
N ILE A 84 4.00 16.80 -7.83
CA ILE A 84 4.03 15.78 -6.78
C ILE A 84 4.18 14.39 -7.39
N LEU A 85 3.53 14.14 -8.53
CA LEU A 85 3.55 12.89 -9.26
C LEU A 85 4.53 12.98 -10.43
N THR A 86 5.56 12.16 -10.38
CA THR A 86 6.49 11.95 -11.50
C THR A 86 5.98 10.83 -12.42
N LYS A 87 6.52 10.73 -13.65
CA LYS A 87 6.21 9.59 -14.55
C LYS A 87 6.45 8.23 -13.88
N TYR A 88 7.51 8.14 -13.10
CA TYR A 88 7.80 6.96 -12.28
C TYR A 88 6.72 6.68 -11.23
N SER A 89 6.21 7.74 -10.57
CA SER A 89 5.13 7.58 -9.60
C SER A 89 3.86 7.04 -10.26
N ILE A 90 3.53 7.51 -11.47
CA ILE A 90 2.36 7.03 -12.24
C ILE A 90 2.53 5.56 -12.61
N PHE A 91 3.69 5.17 -13.14
CA PHE A 91 3.99 3.76 -13.43
C PHE A 91 3.80 2.89 -12.18
N ARG A 92 4.36 3.31 -11.04
CA ARG A 92 4.26 2.60 -9.76
C ARG A 92 2.82 2.49 -9.28
N ILE A 93 2.00 3.53 -9.45
CA ILE A 93 0.57 3.51 -9.11
C ILE A 93 -0.13 2.38 -9.86
N VAL A 94 0.02 2.32 -11.18
CA VAL A 94 -0.61 1.29 -12.02
C VAL A 94 -0.07 -0.10 -11.67
N TYR A 95 1.23 -0.24 -11.60
CA TYR A 95 1.90 -1.52 -11.30
C TYR A 95 1.43 -2.11 -9.96
N VAL A 96 1.45 -1.32 -8.89
CA VAL A 96 1.03 -1.78 -7.55
C VAL A 96 -0.48 -2.06 -7.51
N SER A 97 -1.31 -1.26 -8.20
CA SER A 97 -2.75 -1.52 -8.29
C SER A 97 -3.03 -2.89 -8.91
N VAL A 98 -2.33 -3.24 -9.97
CA VAL A 98 -2.45 -4.54 -10.63
C VAL A 98 -1.97 -5.67 -9.73
N LEU A 99 -0.86 -5.48 -9.00
CA LEU A 99 -0.34 -6.46 -8.03
C LEU A 99 -1.28 -6.72 -6.85
N ILE A 100 -2.01 -5.72 -6.40
CA ILE A 100 -3.03 -5.89 -5.35
C ILE A 100 -4.26 -6.59 -5.92
N MET A 101 -4.72 -6.15 -7.10
CA MET A 101 -5.96 -6.59 -7.69
C MET A 101 -5.89 -8.03 -8.20
N VAL A 102 -4.97 -8.32 -9.13
CA VAL A 102 -5.02 -9.54 -9.94
C VAL A 102 -4.85 -10.81 -9.10
N PRO A 103 -3.79 -10.95 -8.28
CA PRO A 103 -3.64 -12.17 -7.51
C PRO A 103 -4.75 -12.36 -6.47
N GLY A 104 -5.14 -11.28 -5.77
CA GLY A 104 -6.21 -11.33 -4.78
C GLY A 104 -7.54 -11.77 -5.38
N TYR A 105 -7.90 -11.23 -6.54
CA TYR A 105 -9.13 -11.59 -7.24
C TYR A 105 -9.11 -13.02 -7.78
N LEU A 106 -8.02 -13.43 -8.43
CA LEU A 106 -7.88 -14.79 -8.96
C LEU A 106 -7.90 -15.87 -7.86
N MET A 107 -7.29 -15.59 -6.71
CA MET A 107 -7.35 -16.48 -5.55
C MET A 107 -8.77 -16.55 -4.97
N ALA A 108 -9.48 -15.42 -4.89
CA ALA A 108 -10.84 -15.38 -4.37
C ALA A 108 -11.80 -16.24 -5.21
N LEU A 109 -11.65 -16.24 -6.54
CA LEU A 109 -12.49 -17.03 -7.45
C LEU A 109 -12.36 -18.55 -7.27
N GLN A 110 -11.33 -19.03 -6.56
CA GLN A 110 -11.16 -20.47 -6.30
C GLN A 110 -12.10 -20.99 -5.20
N PHE A 111 -12.76 -20.11 -4.46
CA PHE A 111 -13.63 -20.51 -3.36
C PHE A 111 -15.09 -20.51 -3.78
N GLU A 112 -15.85 -21.47 -3.27
CA GLU A 112 -17.28 -21.51 -3.41
C GLU A 112 -17.97 -20.59 -2.39
N GLY A 113 -18.98 -19.85 -2.83
CA GLY A 113 -19.76 -18.97 -2.00
C GLY A 113 -19.30 -17.52 -2.02
N GLN A 114 -20.20 -16.62 -2.42
CA GLN A 114 -19.92 -15.18 -2.60
C GLN A 114 -19.40 -14.50 -1.33
N ALA A 115 -19.99 -14.80 -0.16
CA ALA A 115 -19.55 -14.22 1.11
C ALA A 115 -18.10 -14.58 1.47
N LEU A 116 -17.67 -15.82 1.15
CA LEU A 116 -16.31 -16.26 1.38
C LEU A 116 -15.32 -15.55 0.42
N GLN A 117 -15.68 -15.47 -0.87
CA GLN A 117 -14.88 -14.75 -1.88
C GLN A 117 -14.69 -13.29 -1.49
N GLN A 118 -15.76 -12.62 -1.08
CA GLN A 118 -15.74 -11.22 -0.64
C GLN A 118 -14.88 -11.03 0.61
N THR A 119 -15.00 -11.92 1.60
CA THR A 119 -14.19 -11.85 2.83
C THR A 119 -12.72 -12.07 2.54
N PHE A 120 -12.40 -13.07 1.73
CA PHE A 120 -11.02 -13.36 1.32
C PHE A 120 -10.41 -12.16 0.59
N LEU A 121 -11.14 -11.58 -0.35
CA LEU A 121 -10.68 -10.44 -1.12
C LEU A 121 -10.51 -9.19 -0.25
N LEU A 122 -11.46 -8.91 0.65
CA LEU A 122 -11.37 -7.82 1.61
C LEU A 122 -10.09 -7.93 2.45
N GLN A 123 -9.83 -9.10 3.02
CA GLN A 123 -8.64 -9.34 3.84
C GLN A 123 -7.36 -9.25 3.00
N SER A 124 -7.37 -9.83 1.80
CA SER A 124 -6.25 -9.76 0.87
C SER A 124 -5.88 -8.31 0.52
N ILE A 125 -6.86 -7.46 0.21
CA ILE A 125 -6.65 -6.05 -0.12
C ILE A 125 -6.08 -5.30 1.09
N VAL A 126 -6.70 -5.43 2.28
CA VAL A 126 -6.27 -4.68 3.46
C VAL A 126 -4.85 -5.06 3.90
N LEU A 127 -4.54 -6.35 3.90
CA LEU A 127 -3.20 -6.81 4.29
C LEU A 127 -2.15 -6.47 3.22
N ALA A 128 -2.50 -6.50 1.93
CA ALA A 128 -1.64 -6.02 0.85
C ALA A 128 -1.36 -4.52 0.98
N GLN A 129 -2.36 -3.72 1.33
CA GLN A 129 -2.20 -2.29 1.63
C GLN A 129 -1.29 -2.06 2.83
N ALA A 130 -1.40 -2.87 3.90
CA ALA A 130 -0.52 -2.78 5.06
C ALA A 130 0.95 -3.06 4.69
N ALA A 131 1.21 -4.08 3.88
CA ALA A 131 2.54 -4.38 3.37
C ALA A 131 3.06 -3.26 2.45
N TYR A 132 2.23 -2.77 1.55
CA TYR A 132 2.60 -1.68 0.65
C TYR A 132 2.88 -0.37 1.41
N MET A 133 2.15 -0.09 2.49
CA MET A 133 2.43 1.06 3.36
C MET A 133 3.85 0.99 3.94
N ILE A 134 4.31 -0.20 4.36
CA ILE A 134 5.68 -0.39 4.82
C ILE A 134 6.67 -0.02 3.70
N ASN A 135 6.38 -0.42 2.44
CA ASN A 135 7.20 -0.06 1.30
C ASN A 135 7.19 1.46 1.02
N CYS A 136 6.08 2.17 1.24
CA CYS A 136 5.97 3.61 1.02
C CYS A 136 6.74 4.47 2.03
N ARG A 137 7.16 3.92 3.18
CA ARG A 137 8.00 4.65 4.14
C ARG A 137 9.29 5.18 3.53
N LYS A 138 9.89 4.40 2.63
CA LYS A 138 11.05 4.80 1.83
C LYS A 138 10.74 4.55 0.37
N LEU A 139 10.67 5.60 -0.43
CA LEU A 139 10.25 5.49 -1.82
C LEU A 139 11.31 4.89 -2.75
N VAL A 140 12.58 5.05 -2.42
CA VAL A 140 13.72 4.61 -3.25
C VAL A 140 14.64 3.64 -2.51
N ASP A 141 14.80 3.82 -1.18
CA ASP A 141 15.65 2.96 -0.36
C ASP A 141 14.89 1.73 0.16
N PRO A 142 15.61 0.65 0.54
CA PRO A 142 14.98 -0.52 1.13
C PRO A 142 14.16 -0.17 2.37
N SER A 143 12.94 -0.69 2.45
CA SER A 143 11.98 -0.36 3.52
C SER A 143 12.43 -0.84 4.89
N LEU A 144 13.11 -1.98 4.95
CA LEU A 144 13.60 -2.62 6.18
C LEU A 144 14.97 -2.11 6.64
N SER A 145 15.43 -0.97 6.16
CA SER A 145 16.72 -0.39 6.56
C SER A 145 16.69 0.20 7.97
N THR A 146 17.87 0.65 8.46
CA THR A 146 18.06 1.24 9.79
C THR A 146 16.98 2.25 10.15
N GLY A 147 16.38 2.09 11.34
CA GLY A 147 15.30 2.95 11.84
C GLY A 147 13.87 2.39 11.64
N PHE A 148 13.72 1.18 11.11
CA PHE A 148 12.39 0.55 10.95
C PHE A 148 11.62 0.52 12.28
N PHE A 149 12.25 0.08 13.35
CA PHE A 149 11.64 -0.06 14.69
C PHE A 149 11.48 1.26 15.46
N GLN A 150 11.97 2.38 14.94
CA GLN A 150 11.89 3.66 15.66
C GLN A 150 10.51 4.34 15.59
N ASN A 151 9.66 3.93 14.66
CA ASN A 151 8.32 4.51 14.52
C ASN A 151 7.29 3.71 15.32
N LYS A 152 7.08 4.08 16.58
CA LYS A 152 6.09 3.44 17.45
C LYS A 152 4.65 3.61 16.93
N VAL A 153 4.36 4.71 16.23
CA VAL A 153 3.04 4.98 15.63
C VAL A 153 2.72 3.95 14.55
N LEU A 154 3.71 3.56 13.75
CA LEU A 154 3.57 2.51 12.74
C LEU A 154 3.10 1.19 13.37
N PHE A 155 3.78 0.73 14.41
CA PHE A 155 3.45 -0.55 15.06
C PHE A 155 2.10 -0.51 15.76
N ALA A 156 1.77 0.61 16.40
CA ALA A 156 0.46 0.83 16.99
C ALA A 156 -0.66 0.80 15.92
N SER A 157 -0.45 1.49 14.80
CA SER A 157 -1.40 1.50 13.68
C SER A 157 -1.60 0.13 13.06
N LEU A 158 -0.51 -0.62 12.83
CA LEU A 158 -0.59 -2.01 12.34
C LEU A 158 -1.29 -2.92 13.35
N GLY A 159 -0.99 -2.80 14.65
CA GLY A 159 -1.66 -3.57 15.70
C GLY A 159 -3.17 -3.30 15.73
N ILE A 160 -3.59 -2.05 15.65
CA ILE A 160 -5.00 -1.65 15.57
C ILE A 160 -5.63 -2.22 14.29
N LEU A 161 -4.95 -2.13 13.15
CA LEU A 161 -5.43 -2.68 11.88
C LEU A 161 -5.67 -4.19 12.00
N PHE A 162 -4.70 -4.95 12.49
CA PHE A 162 -4.82 -6.41 12.64
C PHE A 162 -5.95 -6.78 13.61
N LEU A 163 -6.10 -6.04 14.71
CA LEU A 163 -7.19 -6.25 15.67
C LEU A 163 -8.56 -6.01 15.00
N LEU A 164 -8.72 -4.90 14.28
CA LEU A 164 -9.97 -4.59 13.58
C LEU A 164 -10.28 -5.62 12.50
N GLN A 165 -9.27 -6.11 11.76
CA GLN A 165 -9.46 -7.15 10.76
C GLN A 165 -9.83 -8.51 11.38
N ALA A 166 -9.24 -8.86 12.51
CA ALA A 166 -9.62 -10.06 13.25
C ALA A 166 -11.08 -9.99 13.74
N LEU A 167 -11.51 -8.82 14.24
CA LEU A 167 -12.90 -8.61 14.66
C LEU A 167 -13.87 -8.79 13.49
N VAL A 168 -13.57 -8.24 12.31
CA VAL A 168 -14.45 -8.36 11.13
C VAL A 168 -14.56 -9.80 10.63
N VAL A 169 -13.52 -10.61 10.77
CA VAL A 169 -13.50 -12.00 10.29
C VAL A 169 -14.09 -12.97 11.31
N TYR A 170 -13.91 -12.72 12.62
CA TYR A 170 -14.22 -13.73 13.64
C TYR A 170 -15.30 -13.32 14.62
N TRP A 171 -15.69 -12.05 14.73
CA TRP A 171 -16.73 -11.61 15.64
C TRP A 171 -18.11 -11.63 14.95
N PRO A 172 -19.10 -12.43 15.45
CA PRO A 172 -20.38 -12.64 14.76
C PRO A 172 -21.15 -11.35 14.47
N VAL A 173 -21.12 -10.37 15.37
CA VAL A 173 -21.83 -9.08 15.17
C VAL A 173 -21.17 -8.30 14.03
N ALA A 174 -19.86 -8.25 13.96
CA ALA A 174 -19.13 -7.57 12.88
C ALA A 174 -19.34 -8.29 11.53
N GLN A 175 -19.38 -9.62 11.54
CA GLN A 175 -19.69 -10.42 10.35
C GLN A 175 -21.08 -10.08 9.78
N GLN A 176 -22.08 -9.96 10.62
CA GLN A 176 -23.44 -9.60 10.20
C GLN A 176 -23.51 -8.18 9.63
N LEU A 177 -22.81 -7.22 10.24
CA LEU A 177 -22.81 -5.81 9.81
C LEU A 177 -22.09 -5.59 8.49
N ILE A 178 -20.97 -6.29 8.25
CA ILE A 178 -20.09 -6.08 7.10
C ILE A 178 -20.35 -7.13 6.00
N GLY A 179 -21.05 -8.20 6.32
CA GLY A 179 -21.32 -9.30 5.39
C GLY A 179 -20.08 -10.16 5.15
N THR A 180 -19.33 -10.47 6.22
CA THR A 180 -18.14 -11.30 6.17
C THR A 180 -18.38 -12.70 6.73
N THR A 181 -17.45 -13.61 6.52
CA THR A 181 -17.44 -14.96 7.07
C THR A 181 -16.06 -15.34 7.57
N SER A 182 -15.99 -16.36 8.42
CA SER A 182 -14.72 -16.81 8.99
C SER A 182 -13.82 -17.42 7.91
N LEU A 183 -12.52 -17.11 8.00
CA LEU A 183 -11.49 -17.67 7.14
C LEU A 183 -10.75 -18.80 7.89
N ASN A 184 -10.43 -19.85 7.16
CA ASN A 184 -9.62 -20.97 7.69
C ASN A 184 -8.11 -20.70 7.53
N GLY A 185 -7.29 -21.57 8.16
CA GLY A 185 -5.83 -21.40 8.15
C GLY A 185 -5.20 -21.45 6.76
N LEU A 186 -5.75 -22.24 5.82
CA LEU A 186 -5.26 -22.32 4.46
C LEU A 186 -5.50 -21.00 3.69
N GLN A 187 -6.70 -20.41 3.85
CA GLN A 187 -7.06 -19.15 3.24
C GLN A 187 -6.18 -18.00 3.77
N LEU A 188 -5.92 -17.98 5.07
CA LEU A 188 -4.98 -17.01 5.66
C LEU A 188 -3.54 -17.21 5.14
N ALA A 189 -3.10 -18.44 4.97
CA ALA A 189 -1.79 -18.73 4.39
C ALA A 189 -1.69 -18.25 2.92
N MET A 190 -2.74 -18.43 2.12
CA MET A 190 -2.79 -17.91 0.73
C MET A 190 -2.71 -16.38 0.71
N ILE A 191 -3.45 -15.70 1.58
CA ILE A 191 -3.37 -14.24 1.72
C ILE A 191 -1.96 -13.82 2.13
N PHE A 192 -1.34 -14.52 3.07
CA PHE A 192 0.04 -14.23 3.51
C PHE A 192 1.04 -14.37 2.36
N VAL A 193 0.93 -15.41 1.54
CA VAL A 193 1.79 -15.60 0.36
C VAL A 193 1.59 -14.46 -0.64
N HIS A 194 0.35 -14.06 -0.92
CA HIS A 194 0.06 -12.91 -1.78
C HIS A 194 0.71 -11.62 -1.25
N VAL A 195 0.51 -11.32 0.03
CA VAL A 195 1.05 -10.13 0.70
C VAL A 195 2.57 -10.10 0.67
N MET A 196 3.22 -11.24 0.94
CA MET A 196 4.67 -11.35 0.88
C MET A 196 5.19 -11.20 -0.56
N SER A 197 4.54 -11.81 -1.54
CA SER A 197 4.93 -11.66 -2.95
C SER A 197 4.85 -10.20 -3.40
N LEU A 198 3.78 -9.49 -3.06
CA LEU A 198 3.65 -8.05 -3.33
C LEU A 198 4.78 -7.25 -2.66
N PHE A 199 5.04 -7.51 -1.39
CA PHE A 199 6.11 -6.81 -0.66
C PHE A 199 7.47 -6.96 -1.34
N PHE A 200 7.85 -8.20 -1.68
CA PHE A 200 9.14 -8.47 -2.33
C PHE A 200 9.22 -7.94 -3.76
N LEU A 201 8.14 -8.00 -4.54
CA LEU A 201 8.09 -7.44 -5.89
C LEU A 201 8.30 -5.92 -5.88
N VAL A 202 7.66 -5.20 -4.94
CA VAL A 202 7.84 -3.77 -4.79
C VAL A 202 9.25 -3.42 -4.26
N GLU A 203 9.83 -4.21 -3.36
CA GLU A 203 11.23 -4.03 -2.94
C GLU A 203 12.21 -4.29 -4.09
N GLY A 204 11.96 -5.32 -4.90
CA GLY A 204 12.75 -5.62 -6.09
C GLY A 204 12.70 -4.48 -7.13
N GLU A 205 11.53 -3.91 -7.35
CA GLU A 205 11.35 -2.75 -8.22
C GLU A 205 12.18 -1.54 -7.74
N LYS A 206 12.18 -1.24 -6.44
CA LYS A 206 13.01 -0.19 -5.86
C LYS A 206 14.51 -0.44 -6.07
N TYR A 207 14.95 -1.67 -5.86
CA TYR A 207 16.35 -2.04 -6.06
C TYR A 207 16.79 -1.80 -7.51
N ILE A 208 15.97 -2.22 -8.46
CA ILE A 208 16.20 -2.03 -9.89
C ILE A 208 16.25 -0.53 -10.22
N THR A 209 15.27 0.22 -9.80
CA THR A 209 15.16 1.67 -10.04
C THR A 209 16.35 2.44 -9.46
N LYS A 210 16.75 2.12 -8.22
CA LYS A 210 17.92 2.73 -7.59
C LYS A 210 19.20 2.49 -8.42
N ARG A 211 19.38 1.27 -8.94
CA ARG A 211 20.54 0.92 -9.75
C ARG A 211 20.57 1.70 -11.08
N PHE A 212 19.42 1.93 -11.70
CA PHE A 212 19.33 2.73 -12.92
C PHE A 212 19.60 4.21 -12.65
N MET A 213 19.04 4.80 -11.61
CA MET A 213 19.28 6.20 -11.23
C MET A 213 20.75 6.47 -10.91
N THR A 214 21.43 5.55 -10.23
CA THR A 214 22.87 5.69 -9.90
C THR A 214 23.73 5.67 -11.16
N LYS A 215 23.41 4.80 -12.15
CA LYS A 215 24.14 4.74 -13.42
C LYS A 215 23.96 6.01 -14.25
N GLU A 216 22.76 6.60 -14.26
CA GLU A 216 22.46 7.81 -15.02
C GLU A 216 23.18 9.03 -14.44
N SER A 217 23.24 9.13 -13.11
CA SER A 217 23.99 10.17 -12.40
C SER A 217 25.51 10.09 -12.66
N GLN A 218 26.08 8.89 -12.74
CA GLN A 218 27.49 8.70 -13.08
C GLN A 218 27.80 9.12 -14.52
N LYS A 219 26.91 8.78 -15.47
CA LYS A 219 27.07 9.12 -16.88
C LYS A 219 27.02 10.63 -17.14
N THR A 220 26.22 11.36 -16.35
CA THR A 220 26.12 12.82 -16.44
C THR A 220 27.31 13.54 -15.82
N SER A 221 28.01 12.92 -14.87
CA SER A 221 29.22 13.46 -14.25
C SER A 221 30.51 13.21 -15.07
N GLU A 222 30.48 12.27 -16.01
CA GLU A 222 31.61 11.91 -16.89
C GLU A 222 31.62 12.66 -18.23
N CYS A 223 30.60 13.50 -18.51
CA CYS A 223 30.58 14.34 -19.72
C CYS A 223 31.00 15.79 -19.35
N PRO A 224 32.29 16.16 -19.39
CA PRO A 224 32.70 17.55 -19.20
C PRO A 224 32.23 18.38 -20.41
N ARG A 225 31.68 19.57 -20.12
CA ARG A 225 31.36 20.59 -21.10
C ARG A 225 32.58 21.14 -21.78
#